data_0ba58686957a72c989294969e9a6ea9c
#
_entry.id   0ba58686957a72c989294969e9a6ea9c
#
_cell.length_a   1.000
_cell.length_b   1.000
_cell.length_c   1.000
_cell.angle_alpha   90.00
_cell.angle_beta   90.00
_cell.angle_gamma   90.00
#
_symmetry.space_group_name_H-M   'P 1'
#
loop_
_entity.id
_entity.type
_entity.pdbx_description
1 polymer ?
#
loop_
_entity_poly.entity_id
_entity_poly.type
_entity_poly.pdbx_seq_one_letter_code
_entity_poly.pdbx_strand_id
1 'polypeptide(L)'
;MMFREAYNPKMMKGRVTLFSRGSCQDCRSMRSLLRKKSLSYVEINIDIFPQMKVELEARTGTCSVPQTFFNEVLMGGIDEMNALDSTGELDQKAIEILGKECPSIAPEPPVYGDNDPLVLKPDEYAPIVKRLREKVQVKDRFHKMRLFSKCFLGLDAAEIFEDDQHCSREEVCGFIYLVV
;
A
#
# COMPACT_ATOMS: atom_id res chain seq x y z
N MET A 1 -17.16 -23.46 19.58
CA MET A 1 -16.96 -23.88 18.18
C MET A 1 -18.06 -23.34 17.25
N MET A 2 -18.57 -22.12 17.50
CA MET A 2 -19.79 -21.58 16.85
C MET A 2 -19.60 -20.24 16.09
N PHE A 3 -18.39 -19.72 15.95
CA PHE A 3 -18.19 -18.38 15.38
C PHE A 3 -17.51 -18.34 14.00
N ARG A 4 -17.20 -19.50 13.39
CA ARG A 4 -16.55 -19.52 12.06
C ARG A 4 -17.50 -19.32 10.88
N GLU A 5 -18.81 -19.49 11.07
CA GLU A 5 -19.79 -19.32 9.97
C GLU A 5 -20.27 -17.87 9.78
N ALA A 6 -20.09 -16.99 10.77
CA ALA A 6 -20.56 -15.60 10.70
C ALA A 6 -19.59 -14.62 9.98
N TYR A 7 -18.31 -14.99 9.85
CA TYR A 7 -17.33 -14.14 9.20
C TYR A 7 -17.29 -14.40 7.69
N ASN A 8 -18.12 -13.70 6.93
CA ASN A 8 -18.06 -13.71 5.47
C ASN A 8 -17.55 -12.35 4.96
N PRO A 9 -16.26 -12.23 4.59
CA PRO A 9 -15.68 -10.96 4.14
C PRO A 9 -16.36 -10.38 2.88
N LYS A 10 -17.07 -11.21 2.10
CA LYS A 10 -17.83 -10.75 0.92
C LYS A 10 -19.12 -10.00 1.26
N MET A 11 -19.57 -10.03 2.51
CA MET A 11 -20.79 -9.34 2.96
C MET A 11 -20.51 -8.03 3.71
N MET A 12 -19.24 -7.65 3.86
CA MET A 12 -18.88 -6.42 4.54
C MET A 12 -19.16 -5.23 3.64
N LYS A 13 -20.01 -4.31 4.11
CA LYS A 13 -20.37 -3.07 3.44
C LYS A 13 -19.44 -1.92 3.82
N GLY A 14 -18.74 -2.08 4.94
CA GLY A 14 -17.80 -1.12 5.47
C GLY A 14 -16.45 -1.17 4.75
N ARG A 15 -15.59 -0.21 5.07
CA ARG A 15 -14.26 -0.05 4.50
C ARG A 15 -13.18 -0.14 5.57
N VAL A 16 -12.14 -0.92 5.30
CA VAL A 16 -10.88 -0.86 6.04
C VAL A 16 -9.96 0.12 5.33
N THR A 17 -9.44 1.10 6.06
CA THR A 17 -8.47 2.08 5.54
C THR A 17 -7.16 1.92 6.29
N LEU A 18 -6.07 1.73 5.56
CA LEU A 18 -4.71 1.59 6.10
C LEU A 18 -3.87 2.79 5.68
N PHE A 19 -3.44 3.61 6.63
CA PHE A 19 -2.39 4.59 6.41
C PHE A 19 -1.03 3.92 6.53
N SER A 20 -0.17 4.11 5.53
CA SER A 20 1.11 3.41 5.43
C SER A 20 2.20 4.29 4.79
N ARG A 21 3.43 3.74 4.75
CA ARG A 21 4.54 4.25 3.94
C ARG A 21 5.34 3.12 3.29
N GLY A 22 6.17 3.47 2.31
CA GLY A 22 6.89 2.50 1.48
C GLY A 22 7.85 1.61 2.27
N SER A 23 8.82 2.17 2.94
CA SER A 23 9.93 1.44 3.59
C SER A 23 9.68 1.13 5.07
N CYS A 24 8.46 0.79 5.46
CA CYS A 24 8.06 0.55 6.84
C CYS A 24 7.83 -0.95 7.09
N GLN A 25 8.57 -1.53 8.05
CA GLN A 25 8.43 -2.94 8.42
C GLN A 25 7.09 -3.22 9.07
N ASP A 26 6.63 -2.34 9.97
CA ASP A 26 5.34 -2.49 10.65
C ASP A 26 4.17 -2.38 9.67
N CYS A 27 4.30 -1.53 8.64
CA CYS A 27 3.31 -1.47 7.55
C CYS A 27 3.25 -2.79 6.76
N ARG A 28 4.38 -3.47 6.54
CA ARG A 28 4.41 -4.81 5.92
C ARG A 28 3.72 -5.85 6.80
N SER A 29 4.00 -5.82 8.10
CA SER A 29 3.37 -6.70 9.09
C SER A 29 1.86 -6.48 9.12
N MET A 30 1.40 -5.22 9.08
CA MET A 30 -0.02 -4.87 9.03
C MET A 30 -0.70 -5.42 7.77
N ARG A 31 -0.09 -5.23 6.59
CA ARG A 31 -0.64 -5.81 5.33
C ARG A 31 -0.75 -7.33 5.41
N SER A 32 0.24 -8.00 6.03
CA SER A 32 0.22 -9.45 6.23
C SER A 32 -0.91 -9.88 7.16
N LEU A 33 -1.12 -9.15 8.27
CA LEU A 33 -2.21 -9.42 9.21
C LEU A 33 -3.59 -9.27 8.55
N LEU A 34 -3.83 -8.16 7.84
CA LEU A 34 -5.09 -7.91 7.15
C LEU A 34 -5.39 -9.01 6.10
N ARG A 35 -4.37 -9.44 5.35
CA ARG A 35 -4.49 -10.55 4.39
C ARG A 35 -4.80 -11.88 5.08
N LYS A 36 -4.10 -12.19 6.19
CA LYS A 36 -4.35 -13.40 7.01
C LYS A 36 -5.80 -13.44 7.49
N LYS A 37 -6.36 -12.27 7.82
CA LYS A 37 -7.75 -12.12 8.24
C LYS A 37 -8.74 -12.02 7.07
N SER A 38 -8.27 -12.10 5.84
CA SER A 38 -9.10 -11.93 4.63
C SER A 38 -9.86 -10.60 4.59
N LEU A 39 -9.33 -9.56 5.25
CA LEU A 39 -9.87 -8.21 5.23
C LEU A 39 -9.36 -7.48 3.98
N SER A 40 -10.29 -7.12 3.09
CA SER A 40 -9.99 -6.19 2.00
C SER A 40 -9.81 -4.79 2.56
N TYR A 41 -8.79 -4.09 2.11
CA TYR A 41 -8.49 -2.74 2.60
C TYR A 41 -8.11 -1.80 1.46
N VAL A 42 -8.34 -0.52 1.69
CA VAL A 42 -7.83 0.58 0.86
C VAL A 42 -6.60 1.15 1.56
N GLU A 43 -5.52 1.33 0.83
CA GLU A 43 -4.25 1.81 1.36
C GLU A 43 -4.00 3.26 0.96
N ILE A 44 -3.74 4.11 1.95
CA ILE A 44 -3.32 5.51 1.78
C ILE A 44 -1.84 5.59 2.12
N ASN A 45 -1.00 5.62 1.10
CA ASN A 45 0.44 5.76 1.30
C ASN A 45 0.79 7.25 1.46
N ILE A 46 1.23 7.64 2.67
CA ILE A 46 1.56 9.03 2.99
C ILE A 46 2.85 9.55 2.35
N ASP A 47 3.66 8.68 1.75
CA ASP A 47 4.80 9.10 0.95
C ASP A 47 4.35 9.52 -0.46
N ILE A 48 3.28 8.88 -0.98
CA ILE A 48 2.65 9.23 -2.27
C ILE A 48 1.69 10.42 -2.11
N PHE A 49 0.96 10.46 -0.99
CA PHE A 49 -0.04 11.49 -0.68
C PHE A 49 0.34 12.25 0.60
N PRO A 50 1.36 13.15 0.56
CA PRO A 50 1.84 13.84 1.75
C PRO A 50 0.78 14.70 2.47
N GLN A 51 -0.22 15.20 1.73
CA GLN A 51 -1.36 15.96 2.28
C GLN A 51 -2.19 15.11 3.27
N MET A 52 -2.22 13.79 3.08
CA MET A 52 -2.94 12.88 3.97
C MET A 52 -2.31 12.73 5.36
N LYS A 53 -1.08 13.24 5.57
CA LYS A 53 -0.46 13.32 6.90
C LYS A 53 -1.25 14.25 7.82
N VAL A 54 -1.75 15.36 7.29
CA VAL A 54 -2.55 16.32 8.07
C VAL A 54 -3.85 15.69 8.54
N GLU A 55 -4.51 14.94 7.66
CA GLU A 55 -5.73 14.20 8.03
C GLU A 55 -5.44 13.11 9.06
N LEU A 56 -4.36 12.36 8.86
CA LEU A 56 -3.94 11.31 9.80
C LEU A 56 -3.70 11.92 11.19
N GLU A 57 -2.93 13.01 11.27
CA GLU A 57 -2.62 13.70 12.52
C GLU A 57 -3.88 14.27 13.20
N ALA A 58 -4.78 14.86 12.43
CA ALA A 58 -6.05 15.38 12.96
C ALA A 58 -6.94 14.29 13.58
N ARG A 59 -6.87 13.04 13.02
CA ARG A 59 -7.68 11.91 13.49
C ARG A 59 -7.04 11.12 14.63
N THR A 60 -5.71 11.05 14.68
CA THR A 60 -4.98 10.14 15.59
C THR A 60 -4.09 10.87 16.59
N GLY A 61 -3.86 12.17 16.39
CA GLY A 61 -2.89 12.96 17.16
C GLY A 61 -1.43 12.68 16.79
N THR A 62 -1.17 11.87 15.76
CA THR A 62 0.18 11.50 15.34
C THR A 62 0.26 11.26 13.84
N CYS A 63 1.45 11.46 13.25
CA CYS A 63 1.75 11.08 11.87
C CYS A 63 2.39 9.68 11.76
N SER A 64 2.44 8.91 12.84
CA SER A 64 3.03 7.58 12.83
C SER A 64 2.18 6.59 12.02
N VAL A 65 2.85 5.70 11.30
CA VAL A 65 2.23 4.64 10.51
C VAL A 65 2.88 3.29 10.86
N PRO A 66 2.13 2.18 10.73
CA PRO A 66 0.77 2.05 10.19
C PRO A 66 -0.30 2.55 11.17
N GLN A 67 -1.42 3.03 10.61
CA GLN A 67 -2.66 3.25 11.35
C GLN A 67 -3.82 2.67 10.54
N THR A 68 -4.67 1.92 11.20
CA THR A 68 -5.78 1.22 10.55
C THR A 68 -7.11 1.73 11.08
N PHE A 69 -8.04 1.96 10.19
CA PHE A 69 -9.42 2.33 10.50
C PHE A 69 -10.38 1.27 9.99
N PHE A 70 -11.38 0.94 10.78
CA PHE A 70 -12.57 0.22 10.34
C PHE A 70 -13.70 1.25 10.27
N ASN A 71 -14.14 1.60 9.05
CA ASN A 71 -14.96 2.76 8.79
C ASN A 71 -14.28 4.02 9.39
N GLU A 72 -14.94 4.71 10.31
CA GLU A 72 -14.44 5.89 11.03
C GLU A 72 -13.66 5.55 12.30
N VAL A 73 -13.72 4.29 12.75
CA VAL A 73 -13.16 3.85 14.03
C VAL A 73 -11.68 3.55 13.88
N LEU A 74 -10.85 4.25 14.66
CA LEU A 74 -9.42 3.96 14.74
C LEU A 74 -9.20 2.62 15.46
N MET A 75 -8.56 1.68 14.78
CA MET A 75 -8.15 0.39 15.33
C MET A 75 -6.72 0.42 15.88
N GLY A 76 -5.92 1.39 15.45
CA GLY A 76 -4.55 1.60 15.89
C GLY A 76 -3.48 1.08 14.93
N GLY A 77 -2.26 0.97 15.46
CA GLY A 77 -1.08 0.45 14.77
C GLY A 77 -0.96 -1.07 14.85
N ILE A 78 0.23 -1.59 14.53
CA ILE A 78 0.45 -3.04 14.43
C ILE A 78 0.33 -3.73 15.80
N ASP A 79 0.74 -3.08 16.88
CA ASP A 79 0.71 -3.67 18.22
C ASP A 79 -0.71 -3.81 18.74
N GLU A 80 -1.54 -2.77 18.59
CA GLU A 80 -2.96 -2.80 18.94
C GLU A 80 -3.70 -3.86 18.12
N MET A 81 -3.43 -3.93 16.82
CA MET A 81 -4.07 -4.91 15.95
C MET A 81 -3.66 -6.35 16.29
N ASN A 82 -2.40 -6.61 16.64
CA ASN A 82 -1.94 -7.91 17.12
C ASN A 82 -2.56 -8.28 18.47
N ALA A 83 -2.71 -7.33 19.38
CA ALA A 83 -3.39 -7.54 20.65
C ALA A 83 -4.84 -7.98 20.45
N LEU A 84 -5.58 -7.27 19.59
CA LEU A 84 -6.96 -7.62 19.22
C LEU A 84 -7.06 -8.99 18.52
N ASP A 85 -6.07 -9.33 17.66
CA ASP A 85 -6.03 -10.66 17.02
C ASP A 85 -5.82 -11.77 18.04
N SER A 86 -4.92 -11.56 19.01
CA SER A 86 -4.61 -12.56 20.05
C SER A 86 -5.77 -12.85 20.98
N THR A 87 -6.61 -11.87 21.28
CA THR A 87 -7.82 -12.01 22.10
C THR A 87 -9.04 -12.51 21.32
N GLY A 88 -8.97 -12.48 19.98
CA GLY A 88 -10.10 -12.78 19.10
C GLY A 88 -11.11 -11.64 18.94
N GLU A 89 -10.86 -10.50 19.57
CA GLU A 89 -11.72 -9.31 19.47
C GLU A 89 -11.67 -8.66 18.08
N LEU A 90 -10.58 -8.85 17.33
CA LEU A 90 -10.45 -8.30 16.00
C LEU A 90 -11.56 -8.74 15.05
N ASP A 91 -11.89 -10.04 15.08
CA ASP A 91 -12.93 -10.60 14.23
C ASP A 91 -14.32 -10.11 14.65
N GLN A 92 -14.56 -9.94 15.95
CA GLN A 92 -15.80 -9.39 16.48
C GLN A 92 -16.00 -7.93 16.06
N LYS A 93 -14.97 -7.10 16.24
CA LYS A 93 -14.99 -5.70 15.81
C LYS A 93 -15.15 -5.56 14.31
N ALA A 94 -14.52 -6.43 13.53
CA ALA A 94 -14.69 -6.46 12.08
C ALA A 94 -16.15 -6.71 11.68
N ILE A 95 -16.80 -7.69 12.28
CA ILE A 95 -18.22 -7.99 12.03
C ILE A 95 -19.10 -6.80 12.44
N GLU A 96 -18.88 -6.25 13.63
CA GLU A 96 -19.72 -5.19 14.20
C GLU A 96 -19.62 -3.88 13.40
N ILE A 97 -18.41 -3.48 13.01
CA ILE A 97 -18.16 -2.17 12.39
C ILE A 97 -18.31 -2.27 10.87
N LEU A 98 -17.66 -3.26 10.25
CA LEU A 98 -17.66 -3.41 8.79
C LEU A 98 -18.94 -4.05 8.24
N GLY A 99 -19.79 -4.63 9.08
CA GLY A 99 -21.14 -5.05 8.70
C GLY A 99 -22.07 -3.87 8.38
N LYS A 100 -21.74 -2.67 8.85
CA LYS A 100 -22.45 -1.41 8.57
C LYS A 100 -21.88 -0.74 7.33
N GLU A 101 -22.67 0.12 6.69
CA GLU A 101 -22.20 0.94 5.59
C GLU A 101 -21.11 1.92 6.06
N CYS A 102 -20.14 2.19 5.18
CA CYS A 102 -19.08 3.13 5.49
C CYS A 102 -19.63 4.56 5.54
N PRO A 103 -19.55 5.25 6.69
CA PRO A 103 -20.05 6.61 6.79
C PRO A 103 -19.12 7.60 6.07
N SER A 104 -19.66 8.75 5.67
CA SER A 104 -18.90 9.81 4.98
C SER A 104 -17.78 10.42 5.81
N ILE A 105 -17.83 10.26 7.13
CA ILE A 105 -16.78 10.76 8.05
C ILE A 105 -15.55 9.81 8.08
N ALA A 106 -15.66 8.59 7.53
CA ALA A 106 -14.52 7.68 7.45
C ALA A 106 -13.39 8.26 6.57
N PRO A 107 -12.10 7.93 6.85
CA PRO A 107 -11.00 8.42 6.03
C PRO A 107 -11.22 8.08 4.56
N GLU A 108 -11.24 9.10 3.70
CA GLU A 108 -11.48 8.89 2.27
C GLU A 108 -10.15 8.80 1.53
N PRO A 109 -9.95 7.73 0.73
CA PRO A 109 -8.74 7.61 -0.06
C PRO A 109 -8.73 8.70 -1.13
N PRO A 110 -7.58 9.34 -1.35
CA PRO A 110 -7.43 10.32 -2.42
C PRO A 110 -7.66 9.64 -3.77
N VAL A 111 -8.46 10.29 -4.62
CA VAL A 111 -8.71 9.79 -5.98
C VAL A 111 -7.54 10.20 -6.87
N TYR A 112 -6.95 9.23 -7.58
CA TYR A 112 -5.93 9.50 -8.57
C TYR A 112 -6.53 10.35 -9.69
N GLY A 113 -6.01 11.57 -9.86
CA GLY A 113 -6.41 12.46 -10.96
C GLY A 113 -7.47 13.49 -10.63
N ASP A 114 -8.01 13.57 -9.41
CA ASP A 114 -8.90 14.65 -8.99
C ASP A 114 -8.09 15.89 -8.57
N ASN A 115 -8.14 16.86 -9.45
CA ASN A 115 -8.18 18.33 -9.26
C ASN A 115 -7.36 18.95 -8.13
N ASP A 116 -6.18 18.45 -7.83
CA ASP A 116 -5.20 19.30 -7.19
C ASP A 116 -4.50 20.12 -8.30
N PRO A 117 -4.76 21.43 -8.44
CA PRO A 117 -4.10 22.27 -9.43
C PRO A 117 -2.57 22.35 -9.22
N LEU A 118 -2.07 21.74 -8.12
CA LEU A 118 -0.63 21.62 -7.83
C LEU A 118 -0.01 20.30 -8.33
N VAL A 119 -0.79 19.35 -8.85
CA VAL A 119 -0.31 18.01 -9.23
C VAL A 119 -0.44 17.70 -10.72
N LEU A 120 -0.70 18.68 -11.58
CA LEU A 120 -0.32 18.58 -12.99
C LEU A 120 1.17 18.92 -13.19
N LYS A 121 2.03 18.44 -12.29
CA LYS A 121 3.40 18.18 -12.74
C LYS A 121 3.30 17.05 -13.75
N PRO A 122 3.84 17.24 -14.96
CA PRO A 122 3.99 16.13 -15.91
C PRO A 122 4.60 14.99 -15.11
N ASP A 123 4.05 13.79 -15.27
CA ASP A 123 4.58 12.60 -14.60
C ASP A 123 6.07 12.51 -14.94
N GLU A 124 6.92 12.94 -14.01
CA GLU A 124 8.38 12.98 -14.18
C GLU A 124 8.94 11.59 -14.51
N TYR A 125 8.15 10.54 -14.18
CA TYR A 125 8.51 9.17 -14.46
C TYR A 125 8.04 8.65 -15.82
N ALA A 126 7.08 9.30 -16.46
CA ALA A 126 6.57 8.84 -17.77
C ALA A 126 7.66 8.77 -18.85
N PRO A 127 8.58 9.76 -18.99
CA PRO A 127 9.70 9.66 -19.91
C PRO A 127 10.65 8.51 -19.57
N ILE A 128 10.88 8.29 -18.29
CA ILE A 128 11.76 7.25 -17.76
C ILE A 128 11.18 5.86 -18.06
N VAL A 129 9.90 5.65 -17.76
CA VAL A 129 9.19 4.40 -18.06
C VAL A 129 9.18 4.13 -19.57
N LYS A 130 8.96 5.16 -20.40
CA LYS A 130 9.00 5.03 -21.85
C LYS A 130 10.37 4.57 -22.34
N ARG A 131 11.46 5.18 -21.86
CA ARG A 131 12.83 4.77 -22.21
C ARG A 131 13.18 3.37 -21.75
N LEU A 132 12.78 3.00 -20.54
CA LEU A 132 12.95 1.63 -20.05
C LEU A 132 12.28 0.63 -21.00
N ARG A 133 11.04 0.87 -21.41
CA ARG A 133 10.33 0.01 -22.35
C ARG A 133 10.99 -0.08 -23.73
N GLU A 134 11.63 0.96 -24.18
CA GLU A 134 12.31 1.02 -25.49
C GLU A 134 13.69 0.36 -25.47
N LYS A 135 14.43 0.49 -24.36
CA LYS A 135 15.85 0.07 -24.27
C LYS A 135 16.05 -1.28 -23.57
N VAL A 136 15.20 -1.64 -22.61
CA VAL A 136 15.35 -2.86 -21.83
C VAL A 136 14.82 -4.07 -22.61
N GLN A 137 15.66 -5.09 -22.76
CA GLN A 137 15.25 -6.35 -23.38
C GLN A 137 14.41 -7.21 -22.42
N VAL A 138 13.13 -7.28 -22.67
CA VAL A 138 12.21 -8.20 -22.00
C VAL A 138 12.23 -9.55 -22.69
N LYS A 139 12.70 -10.60 -22.00
CA LYS A 139 12.73 -11.98 -22.51
C LYS A 139 12.58 -12.99 -21.39
N ASP A 140 12.32 -14.22 -21.77
CA ASP A 140 12.32 -15.34 -20.83
C ASP A 140 13.76 -15.65 -20.40
N ARG A 141 13.98 -15.79 -19.09
CA ARG A 141 15.30 -16.05 -18.50
C ARG A 141 15.23 -17.26 -17.58
N PHE A 142 16.28 -18.05 -17.62
CA PHE A 142 16.44 -19.21 -16.76
C PHE A 142 17.49 -18.92 -15.68
N HIS A 143 17.08 -18.98 -14.41
CA HIS A 143 17.98 -18.77 -13.28
C HIS A 143 17.67 -19.76 -12.15
N LYS A 144 18.71 -20.40 -11.58
CA LYS A 144 18.59 -21.39 -10.49
C LYS A 144 17.49 -22.43 -10.74
N MET A 145 17.47 -23.01 -11.94
CA MET A 145 16.51 -24.03 -12.39
C MET A 145 15.04 -23.56 -12.41
N ARG A 146 14.79 -22.25 -12.46
CA ARG A 146 13.45 -21.67 -12.63
C ARG A 146 13.41 -20.81 -13.89
N LEU A 147 12.33 -20.93 -14.63
CA LEU A 147 12.02 -20.08 -15.77
C LEU A 147 11.26 -18.85 -15.29
N PHE A 148 11.78 -17.68 -15.62
CA PHE A 148 11.13 -16.39 -15.42
C PHE A 148 10.73 -15.87 -16.78
N SER A 149 9.42 -15.85 -17.06
CA SER A 149 8.91 -15.37 -18.34
C SER A 149 8.75 -13.85 -18.32
N LYS A 150 9.01 -13.22 -19.47
CA LYS A 150 8.83 -11.78 -19.74
C LYS A 150 9.49 -10.89 -18.68
N CYS A 151 10.71 -11.20 -18.28
CA CYS A 151 11.47 -10.44 -17.31
C CYS A 151 12.67 -9.72 -17.95
N PHE A 152 13.15 -8.69 -17.26
CA PHE A 152 14.40 -8.01 -17.58
C PHE A 152 15.38 -8.10 -16.39
N LEU A 153 16.65 -7.80 -16.62
CA LEU A 153 17.65 -7.70 -15.55
C LEU A 153 17.61 -6.30 -14.94
N GLY A 154 17.57 -6.22 -13.62
CA GLY A 154 17.68 -4.95 -12.92
C GLY A 154 18.97 -4.19 -13.25
N LEU A 155 20.06 -4.91 -13.60
CA LEU A 155 21.31 -4.33 -14.04
C LEU A 155 21.15 -3.59 -15.38
N ASP A 156 20.45 -4.18 -16.37
CA ASP A 156 20.20 -3.55 -17.67
C ASP A 156 19.39 -2.24 -17.48
N ALA A 157 18.46 -2.24 -16.52
CA ALA A 157 17.69 -1.05 -16.18
C ALA A 157 18.55 0.00 -15.45
N ALA A 158 19.44 -0.43 -14.54
CA ALA A 158 20.33 0.48 -13.80
C ALA A 158 21.29 1.22 -14.74
N GLU A 159 21.89 0.53 -15.71
CA GLU A 159 22.80 1.12 -16.72
C GLU A 159 22.09 2.21 -17.53
N ILE A 160 20.81 2.02 -17.89
CA ILE A 160 20.04 3.02 -18.62
C ILE A 160 19.80 4.30 -17.79
N PHE A 161 19.64 4.14 -16.46
CA PHE A 161 19.46 5.26 -15.55
C PHE A 161 20.78 6.01 -15.26
N GLU A 162 21.89 5.29 -15.12
CA GLU A 162 23.21 5.89 -14.89
C GLU A 162 23.60 6.80 -16.07
N ASP A 163 23.31 6.38 -17.30
CA ASP A 163 23.62 7.15 -18.52
C ASP A 163 22.82 8.45 -18.66
N ASP A 164 21.59 8.49 -18.14
CA ASP A 164 20.65 9.57 -18.45
C ASP A 164 20.55 10.67 -17.37
N GLN A 165 20.81 10.35 -16.09
CA GLN A 165 20.39 11.22 -14.98
C GLN A 165 21.50 11.56 -13.98
N HIS A 166 22.72 11.07 -14.12
CA HIS A 166 23.77 11.17 -13.08
C HIS A 166 23.32 10.69 -11.69
N CYS A 167 22.30 9.81 -11.63
CA CYS A 167 21.80 9.22 -10.39
C CYS A 167 22.76 8.16 -9.88
N SER A 168 22.96 8.11 -8.57
CA SER A 168 23.76 7.06 -7.95
C SER A 168 23.03 5.69 -8.06
N ARG A 169 23.81 4.60 -8.06
CA ARG A 169 23.29 3.24 -8.10
C ARG A 169 22.26 2.93 -7.01
N GLU A 170 22.39 3.59 -5.85
CA GLU A 170 21.50 3.42 -4.71
C GLU A 170 20.12 4.07 -4.95
N GLU A 171 20.10 5.24 -5.58
CA GLU A 171 18.87 5.93 -5.99
C GLU A 171 18.12 5.14 -7.06
N VAL A 172 18.84 4.58 -8.04
CA VAL A 172 18.26 3.74 -9.12
C VAL A 172 17.63 2.48 -8.56
N CYS A 173 18.24 1.81 -7.59
CA CYS A 173 17.63 0.65 -6.94
C CYS A 173 16.31 0.99 -6.24
N GLY A 174 16.19 2.19 -5.66
CA GLY A 174 14.95 2.70 -5.08
C GLY A 174 13.84 2.87 -6.13
N PHE A 175 14.17 3.36 -7.31
CA PHE A 175 13.22 3.57 -8.43
C PHE A 175 12.72 2.27 -9.03
N ILE A 176 13.57 1.25 -9.20
CA ILE A 176 13.17 -0.04 -9.80
C ILE A 176 12.14 -0.77 -8.93
N TYR A 177 12.20 -0.61 -7.60
CA TYR A 177 11.19 -1.17 -6.69
C TYR A 177 9.82 -0.48 -6.77
N LEU A 178 9.73 0.71 -7.35
CA LEU A 178 8.49 1.48 -7.51
C LEU A 178 7.77 1.17 -8.84
N VAL A 179 8.44 0.59 -9.82
CA VAL A 179 7.93 0.41 -11.20
C VAL A 179 7.58 -1.05 -11.52
N VAL A 180 7.94 -2.01 -10.65
CA VAL A 180 7.62 -3.43 -10.76
C VAL A 180 6.53 -3.82 -9.78
#